data_f6701e61f22732a4cf40cc7d11a184af
#
_entry.id   f6701e61f22732a4cf40cc7d11a184af
#
_cell.length_a   1.000
_cell.length_b   1.000
_cell.length_c   1.000
_cell.angle_alpha   90.00
_cell.angle_beta   90.00
_cell.angle_gamma   90.00
#
_symmetry.space_group_name_H-M   'P 1'
#
loop_
_entity.id
_entity.type
_entity.pdbx_description
1 polymer ?
#
loop_
_entity_poly.entity_id
_entity_poly.type
_entity_poly.pdbx_seq_one_letter_code
_entity_poly.pdbx_strand_id
1 'polypeptide(L)'
;LSNSDCDLILLEMMYRTERMEVVFDVMRKSKIPVWVGFSFRKGKNGEILSLTDESEVTFEEMLNLANRYGFKAWGAMHTSVEIIDECIKKIKDNFNGPIFAYPDSGGWLSPNWKFDNVIKPEIFLEKAKLWRSLGAQIIGGCCGTSPQHIEAICSIK
;
A
#
# COMPACT_ATOMS: atom_id res chain seq x y z
N LEU A 1 5.86 -15.01 15.17
CA LEU A 1 6.12 -15.03 13.72
C LEU A 1 7.54 -15.49 13.39
N SER A 2 8.55 -15.03 14.13
CA SER A 2 9.97 -15.41 13.85
C SER A 2 10.28 -16.92 13.91
N ASN A 3 9.39 -17.70 14.48
CA ASN A 3 9.48 -19.17 14.58
C ASN A 3 8.40 -19.89 13.74
N SER A 4 7.72 -19.18 12.85
CA SER A 4 6.79 -19.75 11.88
C SER A 4 7.50 -20.00 10.55
N ASP A 5 6.95 -20.88 9.73
CA ASP A 5 7.47 -21.22 8.39
C ASP A 5 7.06 -20.19 7.32
N CYS A 6 6.90 -18.92 7.71
CA CYS A 6 6.57 -17.86 6.75
C CYS A 6 7.85 -17.30 6.10
N ASP A 7 7.77 -17.01 4.80
CA ASP A 7 8.86 -16.49 3.99
C ASP A 7 9.07 -14.98 4.15
N LEU A 8 8.00 -14.25 4.51
CA LEU A 8 8.03 -12.81 4.73
C LEU A 8 6.98 -12.36 5.74
N ILE A 9 7.14 -11.16 6.26
CA ILE A 9 6.16 -10.47 7.10
C ILE A 9 5.74 -9.20 6.35
N LEU A 10 4.44 -9.06 6.09
CA LEU A 10 3.86 -7.83 5.54
C LEU A 10 3.21 -7.03 6.66
N LEU A 11 3.71 -5.83 6.91
CA LEU A 11 3.12 -4.88 7.83
C LEU A 11 2.05 -4.10 7.09
N GLU A 12 0.81 -4.43 7.33
CA GLU A 12 -0.34 -3.81 6.68
C GLU A 12 -0.85 -2.59 7.45
N MET A 13 -1.51 -1.67 6.75
CA MET A 13 -2.19 -0.52 7.33
C MET A 13 -1.25 0.37 8.17
N MET A 14 -0.05 0.62 7.66
CA MET A 14 0.91 1.52 8.29
C MET A 14 0.55 2.98 7.92
N TYR A 15 -0.14 3.67 8.82
CA TYR A 15 -0.64 5.04 8.59
C TYR A 15 -0.61 5.94 9.83
N ARG A 16 -0.31 5.42 11.01
CA ARG A 16 -0.12 6.19 12.25
C ARG A 16 1.33 6.11 12.68
N THR A 17 2.05 7.22 12.62
CA THR A 17 3.49 7.28 12.86
C THR A 17 3.87 6.73 14.24
N GLU A 18 3.08 6.99 15.27
CA GLU A 18 3.32 6.51 16.63
C GLU A 18 3.26 4.97 16.71
N ARG A 19 2.29 4.37 16.00
CA ARG A 19 2.18 2.90 15.93
C ARG A 19 3.26 2.31 15.04
N MET A 20 3.55 2.97 13.92
CA MET A 20 4.61 2.55 13.00
C MET A 20 5.95 2.47 13.73
N GLU A 21 6.31 3.47 14.53
CA GLU A 21 7.58 3.49 15.26
C GLU A 21 7.71 2.28 16.19
N VAL A 22 6.69 1.97 16.96
CA VAL A 22 6.67 0.79 17.86
C VAL A 22 6.78 -0.52 17.09
N VAL A 23 5.98 -0.68 16.02
CA VAL A 23 5.99 -1.88 15.19
C VAL A 23 7.34 -2.04 14.50
N PHE A 24 7.90 -0.97 13.95
CA PHE A 24 9.17 -0.99 13.23
C PHE A 24 10.35 -1.31 14.16
N ASP A 25 10.34 -0.80 15.39
CA ASP A 25 11.35 -1.13 16.41
C ASP A 25 11.37 -2.61 16.76
N VAL A 26 10.21 -3.25 16.77
CA VAL A 26 10.12 -4.70 16.98
C VAL A 26 10.58 -5.44 15.72
N MET A 27 10.11 -5.03 14.55
CA MET A 27 10.31 -5.73 13.29
C MET A 27 11.72 -5.60 12.72
N ARG A 28 12.47 -4.55 13.04
CA ARG A 28 13.89 -4.43 12.63
C ARG A 28 14.78 -5.57 13.13
N LYS A 29 14.34 -6.29 14.16
CA LYS A 29 15.05 -7.45 14.72
C LYS A 29 14.63 -8.77 14.04
N SER A 30 13.70 -8.72 13.09
CA SER A 30 13.22 -9.91 12.40
C SER A 30 14.33 -10.53 11.54
N LYS A 31 14.43 -11.87 11.58
CA LYS A 31 15.28 -12.66 10.68
C LYS A 31 14.58 -12.92 9.33
N ILE A 32 13.26 -12.73 9.29
CA ILE A 32 12.42 -12.89 8.09
C ILE A 32 12.31 -11.54 7.41
N PRO A 33 12.33 -11.45 6.07
CA PRO A 33 12.14 -10.20 5.34
C PRO A 33 10.85 -9.50 5.75
N VAL A 34 10.92 -8.20 5.93
CA VAL A 34 9.75 -7.37 6.31
C VAL A 34 9.44 -6.40 5.19
N TRP A 35 8.19 -6.37 4.79
CA TRP A 35 7.61 -5.43 3.82
C TRP A 35 6.67 -4.47 4.53
N VAL A 36 6.54 -3.24 4.02
CA VAL A 36 5.72 -2.19 4.64
C VAL A 36 4.66 -1.70 3.67
N GLY A 37 3.39 -1.91 4.02
CA GLY A 37 2.23 -1.42 3.31
C GLY A 37 1.67 -0.17 3.99
N PHE A 38 1.91 0.99 3.38
CA PHE A 38 1.39 2.26 3.83
C PHE A 38 -0.03 2.47 3.32
N SER A 39 -0.87 3.13 4.12
CA SER A 39 -2.22 3.48 3.71
C SER A 39 -2.40 5.00 3.67
N PHE A 40 -2.94 5.47 2.55
CA PHE A 40 -3.04 6.88 2.22
C PHE A 40 -4.45 7.31 1.85
N ARG A 41 -4.71 8.59 1.95
CA ARG A 41 -5.89 9.28 1.44
C ARG A 41 -5.50 10.55 0.71
N LYS A 42 -6.41 11.10 -0.06
CA LYS A 42 -6.28 12.43 -0.63
C LYS A 42 -6.77 13.47 0.37
N GLY A 43 -5.97 14.49 0.61
CA GLY A 43 -6.32 15.63 1.42
C GLY A 43 -7.25 16.61 0.68
N LYS A 44 -7.69 17.64 1.37
CA LYS A 44 -8.65 18.64 0.82
C LYS A 44 -8.08 19.45 -0.33
N ASN A 45 -6.78 19.68 -0.35
CA ASN A 45 -6.08 20.43 -1.40
C ASN A 45 -5.46 19.50 -2.48
N GLY A 46 -5.75 18.19 -2.43
CA GLY A 46 -5.26 17.21 -3.38
C GLY A 46 -3.94 16.54 -3.01
N GLU A 47 -3.33 16.90 -1.90
CA GLU A 47 -2.11 16.29 -1.36
C GLU A 47 -2.35 14.85 -0.92
N ILE A 48 -1.31 14.01 -0.93
CA ILE A 48 -1.36 12.66 -0.36
C ILE A 48 -0.98 12.72 1.12
N LEU A 49 -1.90 12.30 1.95
CA LEU A 49 -1.77 12.23 3.40
C LEU A 49 -1.90 10.79 3.89
N SER A 50 -1.49 10.56 5.10
CA SER A 50 -1.80 9.35 5.86
C SER A 50 -3.31 9.09 5.87
N LEU A 51 -3.73 7.83 5.96
CA LEU A 51 -5.15 7.44 6.01
C LEU A 51 -5.89 8.00 7.24
N THR A 52 -5.18 8.39 8.31
CA THR A 52 -5.83 8.92 9.51
C THR A 52 -6.46 10.29 9.27
N ASP A 53 -7.64 10.52 9.84
CA ASP A 53 -8.29 11.83 9.89
C ASP A 53 -7.99 12.61 11.18
N GLU A 54 -7.31 11.97 12.13
CA GLU A 54 -7.02 12.57 13.44
C GLU A 54 -5.82 13.52 13.40
N SER A 55 -4.97 13.41 12.38
CA SER A 55 -3.81 14.26 12.18
C SER A 55 -3.44 14.37 10.70
N GLU A 56 -2.84 15.48 10.31
CA GLU A 56 -2.33 15.68 8.94
C GLU A 56 -0.88 15.17 8.83
N VAL A 57 -0.70 13.86 9.03
CA VAL A 57 0.59 13.22 8.79
C VAL A 57 0.84 13.15 7.28
N THR A 58 1.93 13.76 6.85
CA THR A 58 2.30 13.82 5.45
C THR A 58 2.85 12.49 4.93
N PHE A 59 2.81 12.33 3.61
CA PHE A 59 3.44 11.19 2.94
C PHE A 59 4.93 11.08 3.29
N GLU A 60 5.63 12.20 3.25
CA GLU A 60 7.06 12.31 3.48
C GLU A 60 7.43 11.92 4.92
N GLU A 61 6.64 12.31 5.91
CA GLU A 61 6.86 11.92 7.31
C GLU A 61 6.81 10.40 7.49
N MET A 62 5.83 9.73 6.86
CA MET A 62 5.71 8.27 6.92
C MET A 62 6.91 7.56 6.27
N LEU A 63 7.34 8.01 5.11
CA LEU A 63 8.48 7.41 4.42
C LEU A 63 9.80 7.68 5.14
N ASN A 64 10.00 8.89 5.67
CA ASN A 64 11.17 9.25 6.45
C ASN A 64 11.29 8.39 7.73
N LEU A 65 10.17 8.08 8.35
CA LEU A 65 10.15 7.13 9.46
C LEU A 65 10.62 5.74 9.00
N ALA A 66 10.06 5.20 7.92
CA ALA A 66 10.40 3.87 7.44
C ALA A 66 11.86 3.75 6.94
N ASN A 67 12.42 4.81 6.38
CA ASN A 67 13.81 4.86 5.92
C ASN A 67 14.85 4.51 7.00
N ARG A 68 14.51 4.73 8.26
CA ARG A 68 15.39 4.43 9.40
C ARG A 68 15.54 2.93 9.70
N TYR A 69 14.73 2.06 9.07
CA TYR A 69 14.59 0.66 9.48
C TYR A 69 15.06 -0.37 8.45
N GLY A 70 15.31 0.02 7.21
CA GLY A 70 15.89 -0.85 6.18
C GLY A 70 15.01 -2.03 5.73
N PHE A 71 13.70 -1.87 5.72
CA PHE A 71 12.75 -2.87 5.24
C PHE A 71 12.93 -3.20 3.75
N LYS A 72 12.53 -4.40 3.34
CA LYS A 72 12.91 -4.98 2.04
C LYS A 72 12.01 -4.57 0.87
N ALA A 73 10.76 -4.25 1.12
CA ALA A 73 9.83 -3.74 0.11
C ALA A 73 8.85 -2.75 0.74
N TRP A 74 8.44 -1.75 -0.06
CA TRP A 74 7.45 -0.76 0.35
C TRP A 74 6.32 -0.71 -0.66
N GLY A 75 5.14 -0.36 -0.21
CA GLY A 75 4.01 -0.20 -1.12
C GLY A 75 2.86 0.59 -0.55
N ALA A 76 1.93 0.95 -1.42
CA ALA A 76 0.65 1.52 -1.05
C ALA A 76 -0.39 0.42 -1.01
N MET A 77 -1.05 0.26 0.14
CA MET A 77 -2.11 -0.70 0.36
C MET A 77 -3.32 -0.02 1.02
N HIS A 78 -4.49 -0.63 0.91
CA HIS A 78 -5.72 -0.08 1.48
C HIS A 78 -5.81 1.44 1.19
N THR A 79 -5.56 1.77 -0.05
CA THR A 79 -5.47 3.11 -0.59
C THR A 79 -6.30 3.11 -1.86
N SER A 80 -7.14 4.12 -2.05
CA SER A 80 -8.02 4.17 -3.21
C SER A 80 -7.25 3.97 -4.52
N VAL A 81 -7.79 3.10 -5.38
CA VAL A 81 -7.27 2.83 -6.74
C VAL A 81 -7.00 4.12 -7.55
N GLU A 82 -7.69 5.21 -7.21
CA GLU A 82 -7.56 6.49 -7.90
C GLU A 82 -6.24 7.23 -7.62
N ILE A 83 -5.59 6.94 -6.49
CA ILE A 83 -4.37 7.65 -6.08
C ILE A 83 -3.12 6.75 -6.02
N ILE A 84 -3.23 5.48 -6.32
CA ILE A 84 -2.09 4.54 -6.31
C ILE A 84 -0.98 4.99 -7.25
N ASP A 85 -1.33 5.54 -8.41
CA ASP A 85 -0.36 6.03 -9.40
C ASP A 85 0.60 7.07 -8.79
N GLU A 86 0.03 7.99 -8.02
CA GLU A 86 0.79 9.06 -7.34
C GLU A 86 1.60 8.49 -6.17
N CYS A 87 1.02 7.55 -5.41
CA CYS A 87 1.73 6.90 -4.32
C CYS A 87 2.95 6.12 -4.80
N ILE A 88 2.85 5.36 -5.90
CA ILE A 88 3.98 4.61 -6.48
C ILE A 88 5.12 5.56 -6.87
N LYS A 89 4.82 6.67 -7.56
CA LYS A 89 5.83 7.66 -7.96
C LYS A 89 6.56 8.20 -6.74
N LYS A 90 5.81 8.67 -5.74
CA LYS A 90 6.37 9.21 -4.50
C LYS A 90 7.20 8.19 -3.72
N ILE A 91 6.75 6.92 -3.64
CA ILE A 91 7.55 5.86 -3.01
C ILE A 91 8.85 5.65 -3.78
N LYS A 92 8.79 5.58 -5.12
CA LYS A 92 9.96 5.37 -5.99
C LYS A 92 11.02 6.47 -5.83
N ASP A 93 10.59 7.71 -5.64
CA ASP A 93 11.49 8.85 -5.44
C ASP A 93 12.24 8.76 -4.09
N ASN A 94 11.73 7.97 -3.14
CA ASN A 94 12.25 7.86 -1.77
C ASN A 94 12.81 6.46 -1.43
N PHE A 95 12.63 5.46 -2.29
CA PHE A 95 13.00 4.09 -2.00
C PHE A 95 13.50 3.35 -3.25
N ASN A 96 14.66 2.72 -3.14
CA ASN A 96 15.30 1.99 -4.24
C ASN A 96 15.00 0.48 -4.27
N GLY A 97 14.20 -0.02 -3.34
CA GLY A 97 13.82 -1.43 -3.27
C GLY A 97 12.54 -1.76 -4.05
N PRO A 98 12.09 -3.00 -3.98
CA PRO A 98 10.84 -3.43 -4.59
C PRO A 98 9.63 -2.65 -4.09
N ILE A 99 8.76 -2.25 -5.03
CA ILE A 99 7.54 -1.49 -4.75
C ILE A 99 6.33 -2.36 -5.05
N PHE A 100 5.33 -2.31 -4.17
CA PHE A 100 4.07 -3.00 -4.40
C PHE A 100 2.86 -2.05 -4.40
N ALA A 101 1.85 -2.45 -5.17
CA ALA A 101 0.55 -1.79 -5.24
C ALA A 101 -0.55 -2.76 -4.80
N TYR A 102 -1.31 -2.38 -3.78
CA TYR A 102 -2.30 -3.22 -3.10
C TYR A 102 -3.55 -2.37 -2.80
N PRO A 103 -4.20 -1.82 -3.86
CA PRO A 103 -5.28 -0.84 -3.72
C PRO A 103 -6.56 -1.43 -3.15
N ASP A 104 -7.39 -0.56 -2.60
CA ASP A 104 -8.80 -0.84 -2.41
C ASP A 104 -9.66 -0.28 -3.56
N SER A 105 -10.83 -0.87 -3.71
CA SER A 105 -11.88 -0.38 -4.60
C SER A 105 -13.22 -0.57 -3.92
N GLY A 106 -13.86 0.50 -3.62
CA GLY A 106 -15.08 0.61 -2.84
C GLY A 106 -15.01 1.82 -1.92
N GLY A 107 -16.04 2.05 -1.15
CA GLY A 107 -16.12 3.18 -0.25
C GLY A 107 -16.44 2.76 1.18
N TRP A 108 -15.77 3.35 2.15
CA TRP A 108 -16.22 3.31 3.52
C TRP A 108 -17.27 4.40 3.75
N LEU A 109 -18.47 4.00 4.11
CA LEU A 109 -19.52 4.91 4.57
C LEU A 109 -19.95 4.43 5.95
N SER A 110 -19.42 5.09 6.98
CA SER A 110 -19.66 4.68 8.38
C SER A 110 -21.12 4.35 8.65
N PRO A 111 -21.41 3.19 9.27
CA PRO A 111 -20.46 2.21 9.81
C PRO A 111 -20.12 1.03 8.86
N ASN A 112 -20.42 1.13 7.57
CA ASN A 112 -20.33 -0.01 6.65
C ASN A 112 -19.49 0.28 5.42
N TRP A 113 -18.87 -0.77 4.87
CA TRP A 113 -18.32 -0.74 3.53
C TRP A 113 -19.45 -0.74 2.49
N LYS A 114 -19.28 0.08 1.43
CA LYS A 114 -20.10 0.05 0.23
C LYS A 114 -19.26 -0.39 -0.95
N PHE A 115 -19.71 -1.42 -1.62
CA PHE A 115 -19.06 -2.00 -2.80
C PHE A 115 -19.88 -1.80 -4.07
N ASP A 116 -20.68 -0.73 -4.12
CA ASP A 116 -21.59 -0.45 -5.25
C ASP A 116 -20.83 -0.03 -6.52
N ASN A 117 -19.63 0.55 -6.36
CA ASN A 117 -18.82 1.09 -7.45
C ASN A 117 -17.40 0.47 -7.43
N VAL A 118 -17.32 -0.84 -7.31
CA VAL A 118 -16.04 -1.56 -7.41
C VAL A 118 -15.51 -1.45 -8.84
N ILE A 119 -14.21 -1.20 -8.97
CA ILE A 119 -13.52 -1.19 -10.26
C ILE A 119 -13.74 -2.53 -10.98
N LYS A 120 -13.97 -2.49 -12.29
CA LYS A 120 -14.10 -3.73 -13.08
C LYS A 120 -12.73 -4.37 -13.31
N PRO A 121 -12.66 -5.71 -13.43
CA PRO A 121 -11.39 -6.42 -13.66
C PRO A 121 -10.59 -5.91 -14.86
N GLU A 122 -11.29 -5.53 -15.95
CA GLU A 122 -10.65 -5.02 -17.17
C GLU A 122 -9.98 -3.66 -16.92
N ILE A 123 -10.66 -2.78 -16.17
CA ILE A 123 -10.12 -1.46 -15.80
C ILE A 123 -8.99 -1.63 -14.79
N PHE A 124 -9.11 -2.58 -13.86
CA PHE A 124 -8.05 -2.92 -12.91
C PHE A 124 -6.79 -3.41 -13.65
N LEU A 125 -6.94 -4.23 -14.70
CA LEU A 125 -5.83 -4.65 -15.55
C LEU A 125 -5.10 -3.45 -16.18
N GLU A 126 -5.84 -2.48 -16.74
CA GLU A 126 -5.22 -1.29 -17.33
C GLU A 126 -4.47 -0.45 -16.28
N LYS A 127 -5.06 -0.29 -15.10
CA LYS A 127 -4.38 0.35 -13.96
C LYS A 127 -3.13 -0.43 -13.54
N ALA A 128 -3.19 -1.74 -13.45
CA ALA A 128 -2.06 -2.58 -13.09
C ALA A 128 -0.90 -2.48 -14.10
N LYS A 129 -1.19 -2.41 -15.40
CA LYS A 129 -0.17 -2.14 -16.43
C LYS A 129 0.51 -0.78 -16.21
N LEU A 130 -0.28 0.25 -15.90
CA LEU A 130 0.25 1.58 -15.58
C LEU A 130 1.11 1.52 -14.31
N TRP A 131 0.65 0.91 -13.22
CA TRP A 131 1.44 0.80 -11.98
C TRP A 131 2.76 0.08 -12.21
N ARG A 132 2.75 -0.99 -13.02
CA ARG A 132 3.98 -1.67 -13.43
C ARG A 132 4.93 -0.72 -14.18
N SER A 133 4.43 0.05 -15.14
CA SER A 133 5.24 1.01 -15.90
C SER A 133 5.83 2.12 -15.01
N LEU A 134 5.15 2.47 -13.93
CA LEU A 134 5.61 3.42 -12.91
C LEU A 134 6.64 2.82 -11.95
N GLY A 135 6.80 1.49 -11.92
CA GLY A 135 7.82 0.81 -11.12
C GLY A 135 7.30 -0.14 -10.06
N ALA A 136 6.00 -0.39 -9.95
CA ALA A 136 5.48 -1.46 -9.10
C ALA A 136 5.88 -2.83 -9.65
N GLN A 137 6.49 -3.65 -8.83
CA GLN A 137 6.96 -4.99 -9.19
C GLN A 137 6.03 -6.08 -8.65
N ILE A 138 5.22 -5.73 -7.65
CA ILE A 138 4.27 -6.63 -7.00
C ILE A 138 2.92 -5.93 -7.03
N ILE A 139 1.90 -6.61 -7.56
CA ILE A 139 0.56 -6.05 -7.69
C ILE A 139 -0.44 -7.05 -7.14
N GLY A 140 -1.29 -6.57 -6.27
CA GLY A 140 -2.39 -7.33 -5.66
C GLY A 140 -3.62 -6.46 -5.50
N GLY A 141 -4.49 -6.83 -4.60
CA GLY A 141 -5.67 -6.06 -4.30
C GLY A 141 -6.11 -6.20 -2.85
N CYS A 142 -6.86 -5.23 -2.34
CA CYS A 142 -7.41 -5.18 -0.99
C CYS A 142 -8.95 -5.22 -1.05
N CYS A 143 -9.61 -4.40 -0.25
CA CYS A 143 -11.06 -4.34 -0.17
C CYS A 143 -11.70 -4.08 -1.55
N GLY A 144 -12.80 -4.77 -1.85
CA GLY A 144 -13.51 -4.64 -3.12
C GLY A 144 -12.88 -5.37 -4.31
N THR A 145 -11.65 -5.86 -4.21
CA THR A 145 -11.07 -6.71 -5.23
C THR A 145 -11.46 -8.18 -5.04
N SER A 146 -11.52 -8.93 -6.12
CA SER A 146 -11.98 -10.33 -6.16
C SER A 146 -10.99 -11.20 -6.94
N PRO A 147 -11.14 -12.53 -6.91
CA PRO A 147 -10.32 -13.43 -7.73
C PRO A 147 -10.28 -13.06 -9.21
N GLN A 148 -11.36 -12.53 -9.77
CA GLN A 148 -11.44 -12.11 -11.19
C GLN A 148 -10.49 -10.94 -11.49
N HIS A 149 -10.28 -10.03 -10.54
CA HIS A 149 -9.30 -8.94 -10.67
C HIS A 149 -7.87 -9.50 -10.71
N ILE A 150 -7.58 -10.49 -9.84
CA ILE A 150 -6.26 -11.12 -9.81
C ILE A 150 -6.03 -11.94 -11.09
N GLU A 151 -7.03 -12.69 -11.56
CA GLU A 151 -6.96 -13.43 -12.82
C GLU A 151 -6.65 -12.49 -14.00
N ALA A 152 -7.33 -11.35 -14.06
CA ALA A 152 -7.10 -10.37 -15.13
C ALA A 152 -5.63 -9.91 -15.18
N ILE A 153 -5.01 -9.63 -14.02
CA ILE A 153 -3.63 -9.15 -13.98
C ILE A 153 -2.57 -10.24 -14.15
N CYS A 154 -2.91 -11.53 -14.03
CA CYS A 154 -1.97 -12.63 -14.29
C CYS A 154 -1.42 -12.63 -15.72
N SER A 155 -2.09 -11.95 -16.65
CA SER A 155 -1.65 -11.79 -18.05
C SER A 155 -0.50 -10.78 -18.22
N ILE A 156 -0.19 -9.98 -17.20
CA ILE A 156 0.89 -8.97 -17.23
C ILE A 156 2.23 -9.69 -17.16
N LYS A 157 3.02 -9.61 -18.23
CA LYS A 157 4.39 -10.16 -18.33
C LYS A 157 5.42 -9.16 -17.85
#